data_5c4e576c46c008d854a3df5e5fa74c13
#
_entry.id   5c4e576c46c008d854a3df5e5fa74c13
#
_cell.length_a   1.000
_cell.length_b   1.000
_cell.length_c   1.000
_cell.angle_alpha   90.00
_cell.angle_beta   90.00
_cell.angle_gamma   90.00
#
_symmetry.space_group_name_H-M   'P 1'
#
loop_
_entity.id
_entity.type
_entity.pdbx_description
1 polymer ?
#
loop_
_entity_poly.entity_id
_entity_poly.type
_entity_poly.pdbx_seq_one_letter_code
_entity_poly.pdbx_strand_id
1 'polypeptide(L)'
;KGTCWLKLRAKGRPGHGSMPHGDNAVVHLSRAVNRLAARGLPYHLCAAAAGFIDAASAALGGSLGPTLKLLKSPLTAPLVLRGAARQLGLDHFFNALLHNTAAPTGLCAGTQTNVIPSQAEATIDGRTLPGFDTEAFIAELKAVLGGGFEYEPFNTSLPLQARRDTPLFALLAETLRRHEP
;
A
#
# COMPACT_ATOMS: atom_id res chain seq x y z
N LYS A 1 -5.78 1.25 -9.76
CA LYS A 1 -4.42 1.02 -9.25
C LYS A 1 -3.65 0.10 -10.17
N GLY A 2 -2.31 0.30 -10.26
CA GLY A 2 -1.38 -0.64 -10.85
C GLY A 2 -1.00 -1.76 -9.88
N THR A 3 -0.24 -2.73 -10.39
CA THR A 3 0.27 -3.88 -9.64
C THR A 3 1.81 -3.84 -9.65
N CYS A 4 2.42 -4.17 -8.52
CA CYS A 4 3.84 -4.42 -8.41
C CYS A 4 4.06 -5.54 -7.38
N TRP A 5 3.93 -6.79 -7.82
CA TRP A 5 4.25 -7.94 -6.98
C TRP A 5 5.75 -8.18 -7.00
N LEU A 6 6.34 -8.27 -5.85
CA LEU A 6 7.79 -8.42 -5.74
C LEU A 6 8.20 -9.41 -4.65
N LYS A 7 9.39 -9.94 -4.79
CA LYS A 7 10.12 -10.66 -3.76
C LYS A 7 11.05 -9.69 -3.04
N LEU A 8 10.92 -9.65 -1.73
CA LEU A 8 11.81 -8.92 -0.84
C LEU A 8 12.76 -9.92 -0.19
N ARG A 9 14.06 -9.85 -0.48
CA ARG A 9 15.03 -10.76 0.08
C ARG A 9 15.95 -10.07 1.07
N ALA A 10 16.15 -10.72 2.20
CA ALA A 10 17.18 -10.38 3.18
C ALA A 10 18.29 -11.42 3.12
N LYS A 11 19.55 -10.96 3.21
CA LYS A 11 20.73 -11.82 3.36
C LYS A 11 21.25 -11.77 4.80
N GLY A 12 21.95 -12.80 5.20
CA GLY A 12 22.62 -12.90 6.47
C GLY A 12 23.69 -13.99 6.45
N ARG A 13 24.46 -14.09 7.53
CA ARG A 13 25.47 -15.13 7.65
C ARG A 13 24.81 -16.46 8.04
N PRO A 14 25.06 -17.56 7.31
CA PRO A 14 24.58 -18.87 7.73
C PRO A 14 25.32 -19.37 8.99
N GLY A 15 24.67 -20.24 9.75
CA GLY A 15 25.28 -20.77 10.96
C GLY A 15 24.51 -21.93 11.58
N HIS A 16 25.05 -22.48 12.67
CA HIS A 16 24.38 -23.51 13.45
C HIS A 16 23.37 -22.88 14.43
N GLY A 17 22.15 -23.42 14.47
CA GLY A 17 21.07 -22.86 15.30
C GLY A 17 21.38 -22.76 16.81
N SER A 18 22.26 -23.60 17.32
CA SER A 18 22.72 -23.54 18.75
C SER A 18 23.74 -22.42 19.00
N MET A 19 24.26 -21.75 17.97
CA MET A 19 25.22 -20.66 18.09
C MET A 19 24.63 -19.40 17.45
N PRO A 20 23.58 -18.78 18.02
CA PRO A 20 22.90 -17.63 17.43
C PRO A 20 23.81 -16.41 17.34
N HIS A 21 23.66 -15.63 16.30
CA HIS A 21 24.39 -14.39 16.06
C HIS A 21 23.48 -13.29 15.50
N GLY A 22 23.94 -12.04 15.49
CA GLY A 22 23.14 -10.88 15.12
C GLY A 22 22.86 -10.74 13.61
N ASP A 23 23.63 -11.43 12.74
CA ASP A 23 23.52 -11.35 11.28
C ASP A 23 22.66 -12.52 10.74
N ASN A 24 21.38 -12.53 11.06
CA ASN A 24 20.42 -13.58 10.70
C ASN A 24 19.41 -13.06 9.69
N ALA A 25 19.35 -13.66 8.51
CA ALA A 25 18.47 -13.26 7.42
C ALA A 25 16.98 -13.27 7.82
N VAL A 26 16.54 -14.24 8.62
CA VAL A 26 15.16 -14.33 9.11
C VAL A 26 14.82 -13.14 10.00
N VAL A 27 15.75 -12.77 10.91
CA VAL A 27 15.55 -11.62 11.80
C VAL A 27 15.54 -10.31 11.03
N HIS A 28 16.43 -10.15 10.04
CA HIS A 28 16.44 -8.97 9.18
C HIS A 28 15.14 -8.81 8.42
N LEU A 29 14.64 -9.88 7.79
CA LEU A 29 13.38 -9.88 7.06
C LEU A 29 12.17 -9.60 7.97
N SER A 30 12.11 -10.26 9.13
CA SER A 30 11.03 -10.06 10.11
C SER A 30 10.93 -8.62 10.58
N ARG A 31 12.07 -7.97 10.83
CA ARG A 31 12.13 -6.54 11.18
C ARG A 31 11.64 -5.65 10.05
N ALA A 32 11.98 -5.99 8.79
CA ALA A 32 11.51 -5.24 7.62
C ALA A 32 9.99 -5.36 7.46
N VAL A 33 9.44 -6.57 7.53
CA VAL A 33 7.99 -6.83 7.44
C VAL A 33 7.23 -6.11 8.57
N ASN A 34 7.73 -6.19 9.81
CA ASN A 34 7.14 -5.46 10.94
C ASN A 34 7.18 -3.94 10.73
N ARG A 35 8.29 -3.41 10.20
CA ARG A 35 8.42 -1.98 9.91
C ARG A 35 7.43 -1.53 8.83
N LEU A 36 7.25 -2.34 7.78
CA LEU A 36 6.26 -2.08 6.73
C LEU A 36 4.83 -2.04 7.29
N ALA A 37 4.48 -3.02 8.12
CA ALA A 37 3.16 -3.09 8.77
C ALA A 37 2.91 -1.90 9.72
N ALA A 38 3.94 -1.47 10.47
CA ALA A 38 3.80 -0.40 11.45
C ALA A 38 3.75 1.01 10.83
N ARG A 39 4.50 1.25 9.75
CA ARG A 39 4.62 2.59 9.16
C ARG A 39 3.72 2.81 7.96
N GLY A 40 3.43 1.74 7.18
CA GLY A 40 2.79 1.88 5.88
C GLY A 40 3.69 2.62 4.86
N LEU A 41 3.10 2.99 3.73
CA LEU A 41 3.74 3.80 2.70
C LEU A 41 3.26 5.26 2.77
N PRO A 42 3.98 6.20 2.13
CA PRO A 42 3.65 7.62 2.16
C PRO A 42 2.26 7.95 1.64
N TYR A 43 1.70 9.06 2.13
CA TYR A 43 0.44 9.60 1.66
C TYR A 43 0.58 10.24 0.28
N HIS A 44 -0.41 9.98 -0.61
CA HIS A 44 -0.53 10.58 -1.93
C HIS A 44 -1.97 10.91 -2.27
N LEU A 45 -2.20 12.08 -2.85
CA LEU A 45 -3.51 12.51 -3.30
C LEU A 45 -3.50 12.67 -4.84
N CYS A 46 -3.95 11.64 -5.54
CA CYS A 46 -4.14 11.73 -7.00
C CYS A 46 -5.48 12.43 -7.34
N ALA A 47 -5.61 12.94 -8.57
CA ALA A 47 -6.79 13.68 -9.02
C ALA A 47 -8.09 12.84 -8.92
N ALA A 48 -8.01 11.52 -9.16
CA ALA A 48 -9.15 10.62 -9.02
C ALA A 48 -9.61 10.52 -7.55
N ALA A 49 -8.66 10.37 -6.61
CA ALA A 49 -8.95 10.33 -5.18
C ALA A 49 -9.55 11.65 -4.69
N ALA A 50 -8.97 12.79 -5.09
CA ALA A 50 -9.48 14.11 -4.75
C ALA A 50 -10.92 14.29 -5.23
N GLY A 51 -11.20 13.96 -6.51
CA GLY A 51 -12.54 14.06 -7.09
C GLY A 51 -13.56 13.12 -6.44
N PHE A 52 -13.15 11.91 -6.05
CA PHE A 52 -14.01 10.98 -5.30
C PHE A 52 -14.36 11.55 -3.91
N ILE A 53 -13.37 12.07 -3.17
CA ILE A 53 -13.60 12.67 -1.85
C ILE A 53 -14.54 13.87 -1.95
N ASP A 54 -14.37 14.74 -2.98
CA ASP A 54 -15.24 15.90 -3.17
C ASP A 54 -16.68 15.47 -3.48
N ALA A 55 -16.89 14.50 -4.36
CA ALA A 55 -18.22 13.98 -4.70
C ALA A 55 -18.88 13.29 -3.48
N ALA A 56 -18.16 12.42 -2.77
CA ALA A 56 -18.66 11.76 -1.57
C ALA A 56 -18.99 12.76 -0.46
N SER A 57 -18.15 13.79 -0.28
CA SER A 57 -18.41 14.87 0.68
C SER A 57 -19.69 15.66 0.37
N ALA A 58 -19.95 15.93 -0.93
CA ALA A 58 -21.15 16.62 -1.35
C ALA A 58 -22.41 15.76 -1.17
N ALA A 59 -22.32 14.46 -1.48
CA ALA A 59 -23.43 13.51 -1.35
C ALA A 59 -23.85 13.24 0.11
N LEU A 60 -22.87 13.10 1.01
CA LEU A 60 -23.14 12.78 2.40
C LEU A 60 -23.65 14.01 3.21
N GLY A 61 -23.25 15.22 2.85
CA GLY A 61 -23.67 16.44 3.53
C GLY A 61 -23.38 16.47 5.04
N GLY A 62 -24.14 17.27 5.78
CA GLY A 62 -24.07 17.35 7.25
C GLY A 62 -22.65 17.51 7.80
N SER A 63 -22.34 16.89 8.92
CA SER A 63 -21.01 16.90 9.53
C SER A 63 -20.01 15.95 8.87
N LEU A 64 -20.48 14.93 8.15
CA LEU A 64 -19.62 13.93 7.49
C LEU A 64 -18.94 14.51 6.26
N GLY A 65 -19.63 15.36 5.48
CA GLY A 65 -19.05 15.99 4.30
C GLY A 65 -17.75 16.76 4.59
N PRO A 66 -17.74 17.75 5.46
CA PRO A 66 -16.51 18.45 5.86
C PRO A 66 -15.44 17.52 6.43
N THR A 67 -15.82 16.51 7.22
CA THR A 67 -14.89 15.53 7.79
C THR A 67 -14.16 14.76 6.69
N LEU A 68 -14.85 14.33 5.64
CA LEU A 68 -14.22 13.65 4.49
C LEU A 68 -13.22 14.55 3.76
N LYS A 69 -13.48 15.84 3.63
CA LYS A 69 -12.54 16.78 2.99
C LYS A 69 -11.19 16.85 3.72
N LEU A 70 -11.15 16.57 5.01
CA LEU A 70 -9.91 16.52 5.78
C LEU A 70 -8.97 15.38 5.32
N LEU A 71 -9.51 14.37 4.62
CA LEU A 71 -8.71 13.32 3.97
C LEU A 71 -7.81 13.86 2.83
N LYS A 72 -8.07 15.06 2.32
CA LYS A 72 -7.26 15.65 1.24
C LYS A 72 -5.95 16.27 1.72
N SER A 73 -5.71 16.32 3.02
CA SER A 73 -4.47 16.84 3.60
C SER A 73 -3.70 15.74 4.32
N PRO A 74 -2.39 15.59 4.07
CA PRO A 74 -1.56 14.60 4.77
C PRO A 74 -1.47 14.83 6.28
N LEU A 75 -1.74 16.06 6.76
CA LEU A 75 -1.72 16.40 8.19
C LEU A 75 -2.97 15.91 8.90
N THR A 76 -4.13 15.95 8.25
CA THR A 76 -5.43 15.63 8.87
C THR A 76 -5.96 14.25 8.50
N ALA A 77 -5.56 13.69 7.35
CA ALA A 77 -5.98 12.37 6.91
C ALA A 77 -5.75 11.26 7.96
N PRO A 78 -4.60 11.18 8.67
CA PRO A 78 -4.40 10.16 9.68
C PRO A 78 -5.41 10.21 10.84
N LEU A 79 -5.88 11.40 11.21
CA LEU A 79 -6.90 11.58 12.25
C LEU A 79 -8.26 11.06 11.79
N VAL A 80 -8.66 11.38 10.56
CA VAL A 80 -9.91 10.89 9.98
C VAL A 80 -9.88 9.38 9.79
N LEU A 81 -8.77 8.82 9.30
CA LEU A 81 -8.60 7.37 9.08
C LEU A 81 -8.71 6.60 10.40
N ARG A 82 -8.05 7.07 11.47
CA ARG A 82 -8.09 6.42 12.79
C ARG A 82 -9.39 6.65 13.56
N GLY A 83 -10.10 7.73 13.25
CA GLY A 83 -11.36 8.12 13.89
C GLY A 83 -12.59 7.70 13.06
N ALA A 84 -13.22 8.67 12.40
CA ALA A 84 -14.50 8.51 11.72
C ALA A 84 -14.50 7.41 10.65
N ALA A 85 -13.44 7.31 9.82
CA ALA A 85 -13.37 6.29 8.78
C ALA A 85 -13.32 4.87 9.38
N ARG A 86 -12.56 4.67 10.47
CA ARG A 86 -12.47 3.39 11.16
C ARG A 86 -13.79 2.98 11.83
N GLN A 87 -14.49 3.94 12.46
CA GLN A 87 -15.81 3.67 13.06
C GLN A 87 -16.84 3.23 12.02
N LEU A 88 -16.72 3.70 10.78
CA LEU A 88 -17.58 3.33 9.65
C LEU A 88 -17.06 2.09 8.88
N GLY A 89 -15.92 1.49 9.26
CA GLY A 89 -15.30 0.38 8.55
C GLY A 89 -14.70 0.76 7.17
N LEU A 90 -14.47 2.04 6.92
CA LEU A 90 -13.99 2.59 5.65
C LEU A 90 -12.50 2.98 5.66
N ASP A 91 -11.81 2.79 6.78
CA ASP A 91 -10.40 3.13 6.94
C ASP A 91 -9.49 2.41 5.95
N HIS A 92 -9.71 1.10 5.71
CA HIS A 92 -8.95 0.34 4.72
C HIS A 92 -9.17 0.84 3.29
N PHE A 93 -10.41 1.20 2.95
CA PHE A 93 -10.75 1.75 1.65
C PHE A 93 -10.04 3.09 1.41
N PHE A 94 -10.18 4.04 2.32
CA PHE A 94 -9.53 5.35 2.20
C PHE A 94 -8.01 5.26 2.29
N ASN A 95 -7.48 4.37 3.13
CA ASN A 95 -6.04 4.11 3.16
C ASN A 95 -5.54 3.63 1.80
N ALA A 96 -6.24 2.68 1.17
CA ALA A 96 -5.90 2.23 -0.17
C ALA A 96 -6.07 3.32 -1.24
N LEU A 97 -6.98 4.27 -1.08
CA LEU A 97 -7.21 5.37 -2.00
C LEU A 97 -6.09 6.44 -1.94
N LEU A 98 -5.48 6.60 -0.77
CA LEU A 98 -4.54 7.68 -0.44
C LEU A 98 -3.08 7.24 -0.33
N HIS A 99 -2.79 5.94 -0.48
CA HIS A 99 -1.43 5.41 -0.38
C HIS A 99 -1.17 4.39 -1.49
N ASN A 100 0.06 4.28 -1.94
CA ASN A 100 0.54 3.02 -2.46
C ASN A 100 0.42 1.99 -1.33
N THR A 101 0.12 0.75 -1.65
CA THR A 101 -0.01 -0.28 -0.62
C THR A 101 0.95 -1.43 -0.88
N ALA A 102 1.49 -2.00 0.20
CA ALA A 102 2.41 -3.15 0.15
C ALA A 102 2.01 -4.12 1.26
N ALA A 103 1.43 -5.23 0.89
CA ALA A 103 1.01 -6.27 1.83
C ALA A 103 1.94 -7.49 1.73
N PRO A 104 2.61 -7.91 2.81
CA PRO A 104 3.30 -9.19 2.84
C PRO A 104 2.26 -10.32 2.74
N THR A 105 2.40 -11.18 1.72
CA THR A 105 1.47 -12.29 1.44
C THR A 105 2.12 -13.66 1.58
N GLY A 106 3.44 -13.70 1.72
CA GLY A 106 4.20 -14.93 1.92
C GLY A 106 5.51 -14.67 2.62
N LEU A 107 5.97 -15.65 3.43
CA LEU A 107 7.28 -15.65 4.08
C LEU A 107 7.90 -17.02 3.94
N CYS A 108 9.18 -17.09 3.54
CA CYS A 108 9.93 -18.32 3.40
C CYS A 108 11.38 -18.13 3.85
N ALA A 109 11.90 -19.07 4.65
CA ALA A 109 13.31 -19.09 5.02
C ALA A 109 13.70 -20.45 5.62
N GLY A 110 14.91 -20.91 5.26
CA GLY A 110 15.48 -22.14 5.77
C GLY A 110 14.67 -23.41 5.44
N THR A 111 15.35 -24.55 5.53
CA THR A 111 14.75 -25.87 5.31
C THR A 111 15.07 -26.83 6.46
N GLN A 112 16.04 -26.48 7.32
CA GLN A 112 16.50 -27.31 8.43
C GLN A 112 16.40 -26.55 9.75
N THR A 113 15.85 -27.19 10.78
CA THR A 113 15.58 -26.56 12.08
C THR A 113 16.86 -26.09 12.79
N ASN A 114 17.96 -26.79 12.62
CA ASN A 114 19.23 -26.50 13.29
C ASN A 114 20.19 -25.61 12.49
N VAL A 115 19.74 -25.04 11.36
CA VAL A 115 20.56 -24.19 10.48
C VAL A 115 19.99 -22.78 10.40
N ILE A 116 20.82 -21.77 10.69
CA ILE A 116 20.51 -20.36 10.39
C ILE A 116 20.68 -20.16 8.89
N PRO A 117 19.64 -19.80 8.13
CA PRO A 117 19.73 -19.65 6.68
C PRO A 117 20.48 -18.38 6.27
N SER A 118 21.17 -18.43 5.13
CA SER A 118 21.84 -17.27 4.54
C SER A 118 20.89 -16.28 3.87
N GLN A 119 19.63 -16.70 3.62
CA GLN A 119 18.62 -15.89 2.92
C GLN A 119 17.24 -16.16 3.50
N ALA A 120 16.42 -15.10 3.52
CA ALA A 120 14.99 -15.14 3.80
C ALA A 120 14.24 -14.30 2.76
N GLU A 121 13.04 -14.72 2.36
CA GLU A 121 12.24 -14.09 1.31
C GLU A 121 10.82 -13.80 1.80
N ALA A 122 10.31 -12.62 1.45
CA ALA A 122 8.90 -12.28 1.57
C ALA A 122 8.31 -11.99 0.19
N THR A 123 7.10 -12.47 -0.06
CA THR A 123 6.29 -12.04 -1.20
C THR A 123 5.47 -10.83 -0.78
N ILE A 124 5.53 -9.75 -1.57
CA ILE A 124 4.82 -8.51 -1.33
C ILE A 124 3.81 -8.27 -2.47
N ASP A 125 2.52 -8.15 -2.14
CA ASP A 125 1.51 -7.61 -3.05
C ASP A 125 1.56 -6.09 -2.98
N GLY A 126 2.21 -5.47 -3.96
CA GLY A 126 2.29 -4.03 -4.13
C GLY A 126 1.19 -3.51 -5.05
N ARG A 127 0.54 -2.39 -4.67
CA ARG A 127 -0.44 -1.68 -5.49
C ARG A 127 -0.09 -0.21 -5.57
N THR A 128 0.01 0.32 -6.81
CA THR A 128 0.43 1.68 -7.07
C THR A 128 -0.74 2.58 -7.45
N LEU A 129 -0.71 3.81 -7.01
CA LEU A 129 -1.63 4.87 -7.42
C LEU A 129 -1.26 5.42 -8.81
N PRO A 130 -2.21 6.06 -9.54
CA PRO A 130 -1.89 6.79 -10.75
C PRO A 130 -0.73 7.78 -10.56
N GLY A 131 0.23 7.74 -11.48
CA GLY A 131 1.46 8.55 -11.40
C GLY A 131 2.67 7.82 -10.81
N PHE A 132 2.49 6.59 -10.31
CA PHE A 132 3.59 5.77 -9.78
C PHE A 132 3.87 4.57 -10.68
N ASP A 133 5.11 4.44 -11.09
CA ASP A 133 5.64 3.25 -11.74
C ASP A 133 6.28 2.29 -10.73
N THR A 134 6.86 1.22 -11.23
CA THR A 134 7.55 0.20 -10.41
C THR A 134 8.77 0.76 -9.69
N GLU A 135 9.53 1.66 -10.32
CA GLU A 135 10.75 2.22 -9.74
C GLU A 135 10.43 3.17 -8.59
N ALA A 136 9.45 4.05 -8.78
CA ALA A 136 8.97 4.95 -7.75
C ALA A 136 8.41 4.18 -6.54
N PHE A 137 7.66 3.10 -6.78
CA PHE A 137 7.14 2.25 -5.72
C PHE A 137 8.27 1.55 -4.92
N ILE A 138 9.28 1.01 -5.62
CA ILE A 138 10.45 0.40 -4.95
C ILE A 138 11.24 1.45 -4.16
N ALA A 139 11.33 2.68 -4.66
CA ALA A 139 11.99 3.77 -3.93
C ALA A 139 11.26 4.08 -2.61
N GLU A 140 9.93 4.11 -2.59
CA GLU A 140 9.16 4.25 -1.35
C GLU A 140 9.39 3.08 -0.38
N LEU A 141 9.39 1.85 -0.87
CA LEU A 141 9.70 0.68 -0.06
C LEU A 141 11.10 0.80 0.58
N LYS A 142 12.11 1.19 -0.21
CA LYS A 142 13.48 1.40 0.29
C LYS A 142 13.54 2.49 1.37
N ALA A 143 12.79 3.56 1.22
CA ALA A 143 12.72 4.64 2.21
C ALA A 143 12.11 4.16 3.54
N VAL A 144 11.11 3.28 3.49
CA VAL A 144 10.45 2.72 4.69
C VAL A 144 11.27 1.60 5.31
N LEU A 145 11.80 0.67 4.50
CA LEU A 145 12.46 -0.54 4.98
C LEU A 145 13.95 -0.31 5.33
N GLY A 146 14.58 0.68 4.70
CA GLY A 146 16.02 0.91 4.81
C GLY A 146 16.81 0.05 3.82
N GLY A 147 18.15 0.08 3.95
CA GLY A 147 19.06 -0.67 3.09
C GLY A 147 19.16 -2.16 3.44
N GLY A 148 19.93 -2.90 2.60
CA GLY A 148 20.28 -4.30 2.87
C GLY A 148 19.28 -5.34 2.36
N PHE A 149 18.30 -4.92 1.54
CA PHE A 149 17.32 -5.82 0.92
C PHE A 149 17.45 -5.80 -0.60
N GLU A 150 17.16 -6.95 -1.22
CA GLU A 150 16.97 -7.07 -2.66
C GLU A 150 15.48 -7.01 -2.98
N TYR A 151 15.13 -6.31 -4.07
CA TYR A 151 13.75 -6.11 -4.53
C TYR A 151 13.66 -6.67 -5.95
N GLU A 152 12.91 -7.74 -6.14
CA GLU A 152 12.74 -8.41 -7.43
C GLU A 152 11.25 -8.40 -7.83
N PRO A 153 10.82 -7.44 -8.68
CA PRO A 153 9.48 -7.45 -9.25
C PRO A 153 9.30 -8.66 -10.18
N PHE A 154 8.15 -9.35 -10.09
CA PHE A 154 7.84 -10.47 -10.96
C PHE A 154 6.48 -10.36 -11.66
N ASN A 155 5.62 -9.42 -11.21
CA ASN A 155 4.38 -9.09 -11.89
C ASN A 155 4.10 -7.60 -11.72
N THR A 156 4.07 -6.86 -12.83
CA THR A 156 3.90 -5.40 -12.83
C THR A 156 2.86 -4.97 -13.85
N SER A 157 2.06 -3.99 -13.49
CA SER A 157 1.19 -3.26 -14.40
C SER A 157 1.12 -1.80 -14.00
N LEU A 158 1.10 -0.91 -14.98
CA LEU A 158 0.94 0.51 -14.72
C LEU A 158 -0.49 0.81 -14.23
N PRO A 159 -0.64 1.75 -13.30
CA PRO A 159 -1.96 2.23 -12.90
C PRO A 159 -2.59 3.03 -14.03
N LEU A 160 -3.90 2.85 -14.21
CA LEU A 160 -4.68 3.61 -15.19
C LEU A 160 -5.58 4.61 -14.47
N GLN A 161 -5.73 5.78 -15.07
CA GLN A 161 -6.71 6.78 -14.68
C GLN A 161 -7.51 7.19 -15.90
N ALA A 162 -8.81 6.87 -15.91
CA ALA A 162 -9.71 7.29 -16.98
C ALA A 162 -10.03 8.78 -16.86
N ARG A 163 -10.21 9.44 -18.00
CA ARG A 163 -10.72 10.81 -18.08
C ARG A 163 -12.23 10.78 -17.84
N ARG A 164 -12.74 11.78 -17.11
CA ARG A 164 -14.18 11.93 -16.85
C ARG A 164 -14.91 12.76 -17.91
N ASP A 165 -14.18 13.48 -18.76
CA ASP A 165 -14.68 14.32 -19.85
C ASP A 165 -14.85 13.53 -21.16
N THR A 166 -15.37 12.30 -21.06
CA THR A 166 -15.61 11.42 -22.22
C THR A 166 -17.11 11.16 -22.40
N PRO A 167 -17.57 10.96 -23.67
CA PRO A 167 -18.96 10.59 -23.92
C PRO A 167 -19.39 9.32 -23.18
N LEU A 168 -18.50 8.34 -23.06
CA LEU A 168 -18.76 7.10 -22.32
C LEU A 168 -19.01 7.38 -20.83
N PHE A 169 -18.21 8.25 -20.20
CA PHE A 169 -18.39 8.59 -18.79
C PHE A 169 -19.74 9.30 -18.57
N ALA A 170 -20.11 10.22 -19.47
CA ALA A 170 -21.40 10.91 -19.41
C ALA A 170 -22.57 9.93 -19.54
N LEU A 171 -22.50 8.99 -20.50
CA LEU A 171 -23.51 7.95 -20.69
C LEU A 171 -23.67 7.05 -19.47
N LEU A 172 -22.54 6.58 -18.90
CA LEU A 172 -22.57 5.74 -17.70
C LEU A 172 -23.18 6.48 -16.51
N ALA A 173 -22.79 7.75 -16.30
CA ALA A 173 -23.32 8.56 -15.21
C ALA A 173 -24.84 8.82 -15.37
N GLU A 174 -25.31 9.05 -16.60
CA GLU A 174 -26.74 9.22 -16.89
C GLU A 174 -27.51 7.92 -16.66
N THR A 175 -26.97 6.79 -17.12
CA THR A 175 -27.60 5.48 -16.93
C THR A 175 -27.75 5.16 -15.44
N LEU A 176 -26.70 5.36 -14.64
CA LEU A 176 -26.75 5.13 -13.20
C LEU A 176 -27.82 5.99 -12.52
N ARG A 177 -27.90 7.29 -12.83
CA ARG A 177 -28.93 8.18 -12.26
C ARG A 177 -30.36 7.76 -12.59
N ARG A 178 -30.59 7.09 -13.73
CA ARG A 178 -31.91 6.57 -14.11
C ARG A 178 -32.31 5.34 -13.33
N HIS A 179 -31.36 4.51 -12.93
CA HIS A 179 -31.62 3.24 -12.27
C HIS A 179 -31.46 3.29 -10.74
N GLU A 180 -30.68 4.24 -10.24
CA GLU A 180 -30.43 4.49 -8.81
C GLU A 180 -30.58 6.00 -8.55
N PRO A 181 -31.79 6.53 -8.45
CA PRO A 181 -32.07 7.95 -8.21
C PRO A 181 -31.68 8.41 -6.80
#